data_a3fb24e8328bbcd34276e025a143560e
#
_entry.id   a3fb24e8328bbcd34276e025a143560e
#
_cell.length_a   1.000
_cell.length_b   1.000
_cell.length_c   1.000
_cell.angle_alpha   90.00
_cell.angle_beta   90.00
_cell.angle_gamma   90.00
#
_symmetry.space_group_name_H-M   'P 1'
#
loop_
_entity.id
_entity.type
_entity.pdbx_description
1 polymer ?
#
loop_
_entity_poly.entity_id
_entity_poly.type
_entity_poly.pdbx_seq_one_letter_code
_entity_poly.pdbx_strand_id
1 'polypeptide(L)'
;GTPGSGTYKWAKDNGYEPQLWNAIGDAQANNPATTFLSLSKVKAMDKPDNYSQKTMQSLAKKYAQEAQAINQTRSGELTDNTVIMILSETFSDPTRVPGVSFSLDPIPNIRNIKNTTTSGLMLSPGYGGGTANIEYQALTGLNLANFNDSLIVPYQQLVPNQNDPYSFNQIWMKKYGKNASTAVHPFQQSMYLRNINYRKFGFSYLYTLDSKIPLKHTGCIDRSPYVSDSEAYQSILDLLDRQQDSKSSQFLQLVTMQNHMPYADYYDNNEFSDVNISEDLSDGERWNINTYTKGINWTDQETADFLNQLDQMDKPITVIFYGDHLPGIYDTADMNKNNKTVLHETDYLIWTNS
;
A
#
# COMPACT_ATOMS: atom_id res chain seq x y z
N GLY A 1 -19.44 6.93 -19.76
CA GLY A 1 -18.46 8.02 -19.92
C GLY A 1 -17.26 7.82 -19.00
N THR A 2 -16.16 8.47 -19.31
CA THR A 2 -14.98 8.46 -18.44
C THR A 2 -15.26 9.20 -17.12
N PRO A 3 -14.60 8.78 -16.00
CA PRO A 3 -14.69 9.52 -14.75
C PRO A 3 -14.41 11.02 -14.93
N GLY A 4 -15.20 11.87 -14.28
CA GLY A 4 -15.13 13.34 -14.45
C GLY A 4 -15.91 13.93 -15.62
N SER A 5 -16.40 13.11 -16.56
CA SER A 5 -17.24 13.57 -17.68
C SER A 5 -18.69 13.78 -17.26
N GLY A 6 -19.42 14.65 -18.01
CA GLY A 6 -20.85 14.86 -17.77
C GLY A 6 -21.69 13.61 -17.93
N THR A 7 -21.31 12.72 -18.86
CA THR A 7 -21.96 11.42 -19.06
C THR A 7 -21.72 10.45 -17.91
N TYR A 8 -20.55 10.49 -17.28
CA TYR A 8 -20.25 9.72 -16.08
C TYR A 8 -21.07 10.19 -14.88
N LYS A 9 -21.15 11.52 -14.70
CA LYS A 9 -21.98 12.12 -13.66
C LYS A 9 -23.45 11.73 -13.84
N TRP A 10 -23.95 11.87 -15.07
CA TRP A 10 -25.32 11.45 -15.41
C TRP A 10 -25.58 9.97 -15.10
N ALA A 11 -24.63 9.08 -15.44
CA ALA A 11 -24.75 7.66 -15.15
C ALA A 11 -24.83 7.39 -13.65
N LYS A 12 -23.98 8.05 -12.83
CA LYS A 12 -24.04 7.96 -11.36
C LYS A 12 -25.38 8.44 -10.81
N ASP A 13 -25.88 9.55 -11.32
CA ASP A 13 -27.17 10.11 -10.90
C ASP A 13 -28.35 9.20 -11.30
N ASN A 14 -28.14 8.27 -12.24
CA ASN A 14 -29.11 7.26 -12.70
C ASN A 14 -28.76 5.83 -12.25
N GLY A 15 -28.08 5.68 -11.12
CA GLY A 15 -27.90 4.39 -10.44
C GLY A 15 -26.65 3.60 -10.85
N TYR A 16 -25.74 4.20 -11.62
CA TYR A 16 -24.42 3.58 -11.84
C TYR A 16 -23.54 3.70 -10.60
N GLU A 17 -23.22 2.58 -9.98
CA GLU A 17 -22.34 2.49 -8.83
C GLU A 17 -21.00 1.86 -9.23
N PRO A 18 -19.99 2.66 -9.56
CA PRO A 18 -18.71 2.15 -10.05
C PRO A 18 -17.92 1.44 -8.96
N GLN A 19 -17.43 0.25 -9.29
CA GLN A 19 -16.48 -0.52 -8.47
C GLN A 19 -15.11 -0.53 -9.14
N LEU A 20 -14.47 0.63 -9.21
CA LEU A 20 -13.22 0.82 -9.96
C LEU A 20 -12.03 0.01 -9.40
N TRP A 21 -12.14 -0.52 -8.19
CA TRP A 21 -11.16 -1.45 -7.60
C TRP A 21 -11.35 -2.90 -8.06
N ASN A 22 -12.49 -3.22 -8.64
CA ASN A 22 -12.83 -4.57 -9.11
C ASN A 22 -13.60 -4.50 -10.41
N ALA A 23 -12.90 -4.55 -11.54
CA ALA A 23 -13.52 -4.44 -12.88
C ALA A 23 -14.53 -5.56 -13.18
N ILE A 24 -14.33 -6.75 -12.63
CA ILE A 24 -15.27 -7.87 -12.78
C ILE A 24 -16.54 -7.60 -11.97
N GLY A 25 -16.41 -7.19 -10.73
CA GLY A 25 -17.53 -6.81 -9.88
C GLY A 25 -18.29 -5.61 -10.43
N ASP A 26 -17.60 -4.63 -10.99
CA ASP A 26 -18.22 -3.48 -11.66
C ASP A 26 -19.04 -3.90 -12.87
N ALA A 27 -18.52 -4.79 -13.70
CA ALA A 27 -19.23 -5.35 -14.85
C ALA A 27 -20.46 -6.18 -14.47
N GLN A 28 -20.38 -6.93 -13.35
CA GLN A 28 -21.50 -7.71 -12.82
C GLN A 28 -22.60 -6.82 -12.21
N ALA A 29 -22.20 -5.77 -11.48
CA ALA A 29 -23.14 -4.88 -10.80
C ALA A 29 -23.82 -3.89 -11.75
N ASN A 30 -23.12 -3.39 -12.77
CA ASN A 30 -23.56 -2.26 -13.55
C ASN A 30 -23.88 -2.58 -15.02
N ASN A 31 -23.25 -3.45 -15.65
CA ASN A 31 -23.30 -3.80 -17.07
C ASN A 31 -21.89 -3.69 -17.69
N PRO A 32 -21.44 -4.72 -18.40
CA PRO A 32 -20.11 -4.74 -19.02
C PRO A 32 -19.83 -3.57 -19.98
N ALA A 33 -20.83 -3.13 -20.75
CA ALA A 33 -20.66 -2.01 -21.67
C ALA A 33 -20.44 -0.67 -20.94
N THR A 34 -21.15 -0.44 -19.84
CA THR A 34 -20.99 0.78 -19.02
C THR A 34 -19.62 0.79 -18.34
N THR A 35 -19.20 -0.34 -17.80
CA THR A 35 -17.87 -0.51 -17.20
C THR A 35 -16.77 -0.26 -18.24
N PHE A 36 -16.88 -0.87 -19.41
CA PHE A 36 -15.93 -0.66 -20.51
C PHE A 36 -15.84 0.82 -20.91
N LEU A 37 -16.98 1.51 -21.06
CA LEU A 37 -17.01 2.92 -21.41
C LEU A 37 -16.44 3.82 -20.31
N SER A 38 -16.57 3.42 -19.03
CA SER A 38 -16.00 4.17 -17.91
C SER A 38 -14.48 4.06 -17.85
N LEU A 39 -13.93 2.92 -18.25
CA LEU A 39 -12.49 2.64 -18.26
C LEU A 39 -11.79 3.05 -19.56
N SER A 40 -12.55 3.27 -20.64
CA SER A 40 -11.98 3.67 -21.93
C SER A 40 -11.69 5.17 -22.01
N LYS A 41 -10.73 5.57 -22.84
CA LYS A 41 -10.42 6.97 -23.16
C LYS A 41 -10.02 7.84 -21.95
N VAL A 42 -9.24 7.30 -21.05
CA VAL A 42 -8.65 8.08 -19.97
C VAL A 42 -7.49 8.93 -20.49
N LYS A 43 -7.51 10.22 -20.18
CA LYS A 43 -6.38 11.13 -20.39
C LYS A 43 -5.52 11.12 -19.13
N ALA A 44 -4.34 10.54 -19.22
CA ALA A 44 -3.48 10.38 -18.05
C ALA A 44 -2.91 11.70 -17.52
N MET A 45 -2.47 12.57 -18.43
CA MET A 45 -1.90 13.89 -18.08
C MET A 45 -2.31 14.95 -19.06
N ASP A 46 -2.47 16.18 -18.60
CA ASP A 46 -2.51 17.36 -19.45
C ASP A 46 -1.09 17.77 -19.84
N LYS A 47 -0.95 18.22 -21.09
CA LYS A 47 0.34 18.73 -21.58
C LYS A 47 0.60 20.10 -20.97
N PRO A 48 1.71 20.31 -20.21
CA PRO A 48 2.02 21.62 -19.67
C PRO A 48 2.23 22.66 -20.76
N ASP A 49 1.88 23.93 -20.49
CA ASP A 49 2.00 25.03 -21.46
C ASP A 49 3.44 25.22 -21.95
N ASN A 50 4.43 24.93 -21.10
CA ASN A 50 5.86 25.02 -21.42
C ASN A 50 6.45 23.70 -21.91
N TYR A 51 5.62 22.73 -22.31
CA TYR A 51 6.07 21.42 -22.77
C TYR A 51 6.83 21.56 -24.09
N SER A 52 8.15 21.35 -24.04
CA SER A 52 9.01 21.20 -25.21
C SER A 52 10.03 20.10 -24.94
N GLN A 53 10.51 19.47 -26.01
CA GLN A 53 11.56 18.46 -25.90
C GLN A 53 12.83 19.04 -25.21
N LYS A 54 13.16 20.28 -25.52
CA LYS A 54 14.31 21.00 -24.92
C LYS A 54 14.12 21.22 -23.43
N THR A 55 12.93 21.61 -22.98
CA THR A 55 12.60 21.78 -21.56
C THR A 55 12.68 20.45 -20.82
N MET A 56 12.13 19.39 -21.39
CA MET A 56 12.17 18.06 -20.77
C MET A 56 13.59 17.50 -20.68
N GLN A 57 14.41 17.70 -21.72
CA GLN A 57 15.83 17.32 -21.70
C GLN A 57 16.63 18.11 -20.66
N SER A 58 16.36 19.40 -20.52
CA SER A 58 16.98 20.25 -19.49
C SER A 58 16.63 19.80 -18.07
N LEU A 59 15.36 19.50 -17.80
CA LEU A 59 14.90 18.97 -16.51
C LEU A 59 15.51 17.60 -16.22
N ALA A 60 15.51 16.69 -17.18
CA ALA A 60 16.11 15.38 -17.03
C ALA A 60 17.61 15.47 -16.72
N LYS A 61 18.33 16.36 -17.38
CA LYS A 61 19.76 16.62 -17.12
C LYS A 61 19.97 17.17 -15.71
N LYS A 62 19.15 18.12 -15.27
CA LYS A 62 19.22 18.70 -13.93
C LYS A 62 19.01 17.62 -12.85
N TYR A 63 17.94 16.83 -12.95
CA TYR A 63 17.67 15.75 -11.99
C TYR A 63 18.75 14.66 -12.01
N ALA A 64 19.31 14.33 -13.18
CA ALA A 64 20.41 13.39 -13.28
C ALA A 64 21.66 13.90 -12.55
N GLN A 65 21.96 15.20 -12.66
CA GLN A 65 23.09 15.84 -11.95
C GLN A 65 22.86 15.87 -10.43
N GLU A 66 21.64 16.19 -9.98
CA GLU A 66 21.27 16.17 -8.56
C GLU A 66 21.36 14.75 -7.99
N ALA A 67 20.86 13.76 -8.71
CA ALA A 67 20.96 12.35 -8.32
C ALA A 67 22.43 11.88 -8.25
N GLN A 68 23.26 12.28 -9.19
CA GLN A 68 24.69 11.97 -9.20
C GLN A 68 25.42 12.60 -8.01
N ALA A 69 25.11 13.85 -7.67
CA ALA A 69 25.69 14.53 -6.51
C ALA A 69 25.30 13.83 -5.19
N ILE A 70 24.03 13.43 -5.06
CA ILE A 70 23.53 12.65 -3.89
C ILE A 70 24.24 11.29 -3.82
N ASN A 71 24.41 10.60 -4.93
CA ASN A 71 25.06 9.29 -4.99
C ASN A 71 26.55 9.35 -4.63
N GLN A 72 27.24 10.45 -4.90
CA GLN A 72 28.65 10.63 -4.52
C GLN A 72 28.84 10.74 -3.00
N THR A 73 27.80 11.10 -2.25
CA THR A 73 27.85 11.23 -0.79
C THR A 73 27.40 9.96 -0.05
N ARG A 74 26.89 8.96 -0.79
CA ARG A 74 26.42 7.68 -0.24
C ARG A 74 27.42 6.57 -0.51
N SER A 75 27.79 5.83 0.55
CA SER A 75 28.57 4.61 0.42
C SER A 75 27.65 3.45 0.00
N GLY A 76 27.93 2.81 -1.13
CA GLY A 76 27.20 1.65 -1.65
C GLY A 76 25.99 1.99 -2.52
N GLU A 77 25.55 1.03 -3.31
CA GLU A 77 24.35 1.12 -4.15
C GLU A 77 23.14 0.56 -3.41
N LEU A 78 21.95 1.13 -3.67
CA LEU A 78 20.68 0.63 -3.10
C LEU A 78 20.45 -0.85 -3.45
N THR A 79 20.84 -1.25 -4.66
CA THR A 79 20.73 -2.63 -5.16
C THR A 79 21.72 -3.61 -4.52
N ASP A 80 22.64 -3.16 -3.65
CA ASP A 80 23.43 -4.04 -2.80
C ASP A 80 22.59 -4.62 -1.64
N ASN A 81 21.43 -4.04 -1.38
CA ASN A 81 20.46 -4.49 -0.41
C ASN A 81 19.32 -5.26 -1.07
N THR A 82 18.85 -6.31 -0.41
CA THR A 82 17.50 -6.81 -0.63
C THR A 82 16.54 -5.83 -0.01
N VAL A 83 15.63 -5.29 -0.82
CA VAL A 83 14.59 -4.38 -0.34
C VAL A 83 13.27 -5.12 -0.22
N ILE A 84 12.65 -5.02 0.94
CA ILE A 84 11.29 -5.50 1.21
C ILE A 84 10.41 -4.27 1.37
N MET A 85 9.54 -4.02 0.40
CA MET A 85 8.56 -2.94 0.47
C MET A 85 7.24 -3.50 0.97
N ILE A 86 6.79 -3.03 2.12
CA ILE A 86 5.57 -3.48 2.79
C ILE A 86 4.55 -2.37 2.78
N LEU A 87 3.47 -2.56 2.04
CA LEU A 87 2.23 -1.84 2.26
C LEU A 87 1.47 -2.59 3.35
N SER A 88 1.43 -2.02 4.55
CA SER A 88 0.64 -2.55 5.65
C SER A 88 -0.79 -2.03 5.53
N GLU A 89 -1.69 -2.89 5.12
CA GLU A 89 -3.09 -2.56 4.81
C GLU A 89 -3.76 -1.84 5.96
N THR A 90 -4.26 -0.66 5.66
CA THR A 90 -5.00 0.21 6.60
C THR A 90 -4.23 0.50 7.90
N PHE A 91 -2.88 0.46 7.86
CA PHE A 91 -2.06 0.75 9.04
C PHE A 91 -1.98 2.26 9.30
N SER A 92 -2.29 2.64 10.52
CA SER A 92 -2.10 3.99 11.05
C SER A 92 -1.97 3.95 12.56
N ASP A 93 -1.55 5.05 13.16
CA ASP A 93 -1.52 5.21 14.61
C ASP A 93 -2.88 5.71 15.12
N PRO A 94 -3.67 4.88 15.81
CA PRO A 94 -4.99 5.30 16.30
C PRO A 94 -4.93 6.47 17.29
N THR A 95 -3.80 6.66 17.95
CA THR A 95 -3.65 7.71 18.98
C THR A 95 -3.48 9.11 18.39
N ARG A 96 -3.26 9.23 17.08
CA ARG A 96 -3.21 10.53 16.39
C ARG A 96 -4.59 11.09 16.03
N VAL A 97 -5.63 10.27 16.03
CA VAL A 97 -6.97 10.70 15.65
C VAL A 97 -7.59 11.57 16.74
N PRO A 98 -7.99 12.80 16.44
CA PRO A 98 -8.64 13.69 17.41
C PRO A 98 -9.87 13.03 18.04
N GLY A 99 -9.98 13.09 19.35
CA GLY A 99 -11.08 12.50 20.12
C GLY A 99 -10.93 11.00 20.39
N VAL A 100 -9.90 10.36 19.90
CA VAL A 100 -9.59 8.94 20.17
C VAL A 100 -8.43 8.84 21.15
N SER A 101 -8.62 8.11 22.23
CA SER A 101 -7.63 7.97 23.29
C SER A 101 -7.69 6.61 23.95
N PHE A 102 -6.50 6.05 24.21
CA PHE A 102 -6.33 4.78 24.93
C PHE A 102 -5.36 4.97 26.10
N SER A 103 -5.61 4.30 27.20
CA SER A 103 -4.68 4.25 28.33
C SER A 103 -3.52 3.26 28.12
N LEU A 104 -3.54 2.48 27.07
CA LEU A 104 -2.50 1.55 26.63
C LEU A 104 -2.05 1.92 25.21
N ASP A 105 -0.73 1.99 24.98
CA ASP A 105 -0.19 2.26 23.63
C ASP A 105 -0.44 1.06 22.69
N PRO A 106 -1.17 1.22 21.57
CA PRO A 106 -1.42 0.12 20.66
C PRO A 106 -0.21 -0.27 19.80
N ILE A 107 0.78 0.60 19.63
CA ILE A 107 1.94 0.36 18.77
C ILE A 107 3.28 0.67 19.47
N PRO A 108 3.56 0.09 20.63
CA PRO A 108 4.78 0.44 21.38
C PRO A 108 6.06 0.05 20.62
N ASN A 109 6.07 -1.08 19.92
CA ASN A 109 7.23 -1.56 19.18
C ASN A 109 7.51 -0.71 17.93
N ILE A 110 6.52 -0.48 17.10
CA ILE A 110 6.68 0.35 15.89
C ILE A 110 7.04 1.78 16.28
N ARG A 111 6.44 2.33 17.33
CA ARG A 111 6.80 3.65 17.85
C ARG A 111 8.27 3.73 18.23
N ASN A 112 8.78 2.73 18.92
CA ASN A 112 10.19 2.66 19.29
C ASN A 112 11.10 2.50 18.05
N ILE A 113 10.75 1.67 17.10
CA ILE A 113 11.48 1.48 15.83
C ILE A 113 11.53 2.80 15.06
N LYS A 114 10.41 3.51 14.95
CA LYS A 114 10.35 4.83 14.30
C LYS A 114 11.32 5.84 14.94
N ASN A 115 11.50 5.81 16.25
CA ASN A 115 12.40 6.72 16.96
C ASN A 115 13.89 6.43 16.69
N THR A 116 14.23 5.24 16.21
CA THR A 116 15.62 4.79 15.97
C THR A 116 15.95 4.60 14.49
N THR A 117 15.01 4.88 13.60
CA THR A 117 15.16 4.72 12.15
C THR A 117 14.76 5.99 11.41
N THR A 118 14.99 6.01 10.10
CA THR A 118 14.38 7.02 9.22
C THR A 118 12.88 6.78 9.16
N SER A 119 12.10 7.70 9.68
CA SER A 119 10.66 7.55 9.76
C SER A 119 9.93 8.88 9.70
N GLY A 120 8.62 8.84 9.57
CA GLY A 120 7.78 10.03 9.56
C GLY A 120 6.35 9.72 9.21
N LEU A 121 5.66 10.77 8.78
CA LEU A 121 4.30 10.71 8.28
C LEU A 121 4.32 10.96 6.78
N MET A 122 3.43 10.28 6.07
CA MET A 122 3.17 10.51 4.66
C MET A 122 1.70 10.90 4.46
N LEU A 123 1.46 11.78 3.48
CA LEU A 123 0.11 12.19 3.12
C LEU A 123 -0.46 11.18 2.14
N SER A 124 -1.54 10.52 2.54
CA SER A 124 -2.27 9.59 1.68
C SER A 124 -3.41 10.32 0.94
N PRO A 125 -3.66 10.01 -0.33
CA PRO A 125 -4.83 10.52 -1.04
C PRO A 125 -6.13 9.91 -0.55
N GLY A 126 -6.07 8.77 0.19
CA GLY A 126 -7.23 7.99 0.63
C GLY A 126 -7.58 8.17 2.11
N TYR A 127 -8.87 8.00 2.38
CA TYR A 127 -9.43 7.78 3.71
C TYR A 127 -10.50 6.69 3.59
N GLY A 128 -10.37 5.63 4.35
CA GLY A 128 -11.28 4.48 4.29
C GLY A 128 -11.16 3.63 3.02
N GLY A 129 -10.20 3.92 2.17
CA GLY A 129 -9.98 3.20 0.91
C GLY A 129 -8.95 3.89 0.02
N GLY A 130 -8.76 3.35 -1.19
CA GLY A 130 -7.81 3.91 -2.15
C GLY A 130 -6.42 3.29 -2.10
N THR A 131 -6.29 2.10 -1.57
CA THR A 131 -5.03 1.35 -1.45
C THR A 131 -4.23 1.32 -2.75
N ALA A 132 -4.88 1.02 -3.87
CA ALA A 132 -4.21 0.94 -5.17
C ALA A 132 -3.54 2.26 -5.59
N ASN A 133 -4.07 3.39 -5.17
CA ASN A 133 -3.54 4.69 -5.54
C ASN A 133 -2.23 5.01 -4.80
N ILE A 134 -2.17 4.74 -3.50
CA ILE A 134 -0.93 4.92 -2.75
C ILE A 134 0.11 3.87 -3.12
N GLU A 135 -0.30 2.63 -3.36
CA GLU A 135 0.55 1.56 -3.86
C GLU A 135 1.19 1.92 -5.22
N TYR A 136 0.40 2.45 -6.15
CA TYR A 136 0.90 2.94 -7.44
C TYR A 136 1.92 4.06 -7.26
N GLN A 137 1.64 5.05 -6.43
CA GLN A 137 2.58 6.14 -6.14
C GLN A 137 3.88 5.63 -5.51
N ALA A 138 3.81 4.68 -4.58
CA ALA A 138 4.98 4.11 -3.94
C ALA A 138 5.85 3.29 -4.91
N LEU A 139 5.23 2.48 -5.78
CA LEU A 139 5.96 1.65 -6.75
C LEU A 139 6.53 2.43 -7.93
N THR A 140 5.91 3.53 -8.32
CA THR A 140 6.30 4.30 -9.51
C THR A 140 7.02 5.60 -9.20
N GLY A 141 6.90 6.12 -8.00
CA GLY A 141 7.37 7.45 -7.63
C GLY A 141 6.56 8.60 -8.24
N LEU A 142 5.42 8.30 -8.85
CA LEU A 142 4.56 9.30 -9.51
C LEU A 142 3.46 9.78 -8.56
N ASN A 143 3.29 11.09 -8.46
CA ASN A 143 2.22 11.70 -7.66
C ASN A 143 0.97 11.86 -8.52
N LEU A 144 -0.17 11.30 -8.08
CA LEU A 144 -1.45 11.37 -8.79
C LEU A 144 -1.97 12.78 -8.96
N ALA A 145 -1.58 13.74 -8.11
CA ALA A 145 -1.92 15.14 -8.27
C ALA A 145 -1.40 15.76 -9.57
N ASN A 146 -0.41 15.14 -10.20
CA ASN A 146 0.16 15.58 -11.48
C ASN A 146 -0.59 15.03 -12.70
N PHE A 147 -1.60 14.20 -12.49
CA PHE A 147 -2.38 13.59 -13.58
C PHE A 147 -3.71 14.33 -13.78
N ASN A 148 -4.35 14.07 -14.93
CA ASN A 148 -5.67 14.59 -15.20
C ASN A 148 -6.70 14.03 -14.21
N ASP A 149 -7.68 14.84 -13.80
CA ASP A 149 -8.73 14.47 -12.82
C ASP A 149 -9.58 13.25 -13.26
N SER A 150 -9.56 12.90 -14.55
CA SER A 150 -10.23 11.70 -15.04
C SER A 150 -9.51 10.41 -14.66
N LEU A 151 -8.24 10.47 -14.27
CA LEU A 151 -7.47 9.33 -13.78
C LEU A 151 -7.71 9.15 -12.28
N ILE A 152 -8.61 8.27 -11.92
CA ILE A 152 -9.00 8.02 -10.53
C ILE A 152 -8.27 6.82 -9.94
N VAL A 153 -8.18 5.72 -10.70
CA VAL A 153 -7.51 4.48 -10.28
C VAL A 153 -6.57 4.01 -11.39
N PRO A 154 -5.25 4.35 -11.32
CA PRO A 154 -4.28 3.97 -12.35
C PRO A 154 -4.22 2.47 -12.64
N TYR A 155 -4.41 1.62 -11.65
CA TYR A 155 -4.40 0.16 -11.82
C TYR A 155 -5.55 -0.37 -12.70
N GLN A 156 -6.62 0.39 -12.83
CA GLN A 156 -7.74 0.05 -13.70
C GLN A 156 -7.70 0.80 -15.03
N GLN A 157 -7.26 2.05 -15.01
CA GLN A 157 -7.43 2.99 -16.11
C GLN A 157 -6.17 3.22 -16.94
N LEU A 158 -4.99 3.06 -16.36
CA LEU A 158 -3.71 3.43 -16.97
C LEU A 158 -2.80 2.23 -17.21
N VAL A 159 -2.36 1.56 -16.14
CA VAL A 159 -1.32 0.52 -16.19
C VAL A 159 -1.67 -0.64 -17.12
N PRO A 160 -2.92 -1.16 -17.15
CA PRO A 160 -3.29 -2.24 -18.06
C PRO A 160 -3.10 -1.90 -19.54
N ASN A 161 -3.12 -0.61 -19.87
CA ASN A 161 -3.00 -0.10 -21.24
C ASN A 161 -1.59 0.39 -21.62
N GLN A 162 -0.65 0.39 -20.68
CA GLN A 162 0.75 0.75 -20.93
C GLN A 162 1.52 -0.47 -21.43
N ASN A 163 2.47 -0.26 -22.36
CA ASN A 163 3.34 -1.33 -22.84
C ASN A 163 4.46 -1.63 -21.84
N ASP A 164 5.16 -0.59 -21.39
CA ASP A 164 6.32 -0.68 -20.50
C ASP A 164 6.19 0.32 -19.33
N PRO A 165 5.26 0.10 -18.39
CA PRO A 165 5.15 0.98 -17.23
C PRO A 165 6.37 0.86 -16.34
N TYR A 166 6.91 1.99 -15.89
CA TYR A 166 8.03 2.02 -14.95
C TYR A 166 7.56 1.66 -13.53
N SER A 167 8.41 0.91 -12.83
CA SER A 167 8.28 0.67 -11.39
C SER A 167 9.65 0.45 -10.73
N PHE A 168 9.71 0.68 -9.43
CA PHE A 168 10.97 0.72 -8.66
C PHE A 168 11.71 -0.62 -8.63
N ASN A 169 11.01 -1.74 -8.66
CA ASN A 169 11.58 -3.09 -8.70
C ASN A 169 12.48 -3.34 -9.93
N GLN A 170 12.26 -2.60 -11.02
CA GLN A 170 13.01 -2.77 -12.27
C GLN A 170 14.50 -2.42 -12.12
N ILE A 171 14.87 -1.63 -11.11
CA ILE A 171 16.28 -1.31 -10.82
C ILE A 171 17.04 -2.59 -10.43
N TRP A 172 16.44 -3.46 -9.63
CA TRP A 172 17.02 -4.78 -9.30
C TRP A 172 17.05 -5.72 -10.50
N MET A 173 15.99 -5.71 -11.30
CA MET A 173 15.91 -6.54 -12.49
C MET A 173 16.99 -6.18 -13.51
N LYS A 174 17.27 -4.90 -13.67
CA LYS A 174 18.37 -4.44 -14.57
C LYS A 174 19.73 -4.96 -14.11
N LYS A 175 19.96 -5.04 -12.80
CA LYS A 175 21.25 -5.49 -12.24
C LYS A 175 21.37 -7.01 -12.14
N TYR A 176 20.31 -7.70 -11.71
CA TYR A 176 20.34 -9.11 -11.35
C TYR A 176 19.47 -10.02 -12.23
N GLY A 177 18.72 -9.48 -13.16
CA GLY A 177 17.88 -10.23 -14.08
C GLY A 177 16.40 -10.28 -13.71
N LYS A 178 15.61 -10.90 -14.58
CA LYS A 178 14.15 -10.93 -14.50
C LYS A 178 13.56 -11.55 -13.24
N ASN A 179 14.32 -12.38 -12.53
CA ASN A 179 13.87 -13.07 -11.31
C ASN A 179 14.20 -12.28 -10.03
N ALA A 180 14.73 -11.06 -10.15
CA ALA A 180 15.15 -10.26 -9.02
C ALA A 180 14.01 -9.52 -8.30
N SER A 181 12.77 -9.62 -8.77
CA SER A 181 11.62 -9.05 -8.08
C SER A 181 10.44 -10.02 -8.00
N THR A 182 9.86 -10.14 -6.81
CA THR A 182 8.74 -11.03 -6.50
C THR A 182 7.77 -10.31 -5.59
N ALA A 183 6.48 -10.59 -5.72
CA ALA A 183 5.44 -9.98 -4.93
C ALA A 183 4.57 -11.01 -4.21
N VAL A 184 4.07 -10.63 -3.05
CA VAL A 184 3.16 -11.41 -2.20
C VAL A 184 1.96 -10.54 -1.85
N HIS A 185 0.76 -11.06 -2.09
CA HIS A 185 -0.49 -10.45 -1.65
C HIS A 185 -1.46 -11.55 -1.20
N PRO A 186 -1.70 -11.72 0.11
CA PRO A 186 -2.52 -12.82 0.63
C PRO A 186 -4.03 -12.55 0.47
N PHE A 187 -4.45 -12.33 -0.76
CA PHE A 187 -5.83 -12.13 -1.19
C PHE A 187 -6.01 -12.58 -2.63
N GLN A 188 -7.11 -12.21 -3.28
CA GLN A 188 -7.36 -12.55 -4.68
C GLN A 188 -6.44 -11.75 -5.61
N GLN A 189 -5.83 -12.41 -6.59
CA GLN A 189 -4.91 -11.78 -7.55
C GLN A 189 -5.57 -10.73 -8.44
N SER A 190 -6.88 -10.85 -8.67
CA SER A 190 -7.65 -9.92 -9.52
C SER A 190 -7.98 -8.59 -8.83
N MET A 191 -7.83 -8.49 -7.51
CA MET A 191 -8.07 -7.24 -6.80
C MET A 191 -7.17 -6.14 -7.38
N TYR A 192 -7.78 -5.04 -7.82
CA TYR A 192 -7.11 -3.94 -8.53
C TYR A 192 -6.34 -4.39 -9.78
N LEU A 193 -6.69 -5.51 -10.41
CA LEU A 193 -5.97 -6.09 -11.54
C LEU A 193 -4.48 -6.33 -11.26
N ARG A 194 -4.11 -6.65 -10.03
CA ARG A 194 -2.69 -6.85 -9.66
C ARG A 194 -2.03 -7.95 -10.45
N ASN A 195 -2.73 -9.02 -10.80
CA ASN A 195 -2.21 -10.08 -11.65
C ASN A 195 -1.73 -9.57 -13.02
N ILE A 196 -2.42 -8.58 -13.59
CA ILE A 196 -2.04 -7.95 -14.86
C ILE A 196 -0.96 -6.89 -14.62
N ASN A 197 -1.20 -5.98 -13.67
CA ASN A 197 -0.36 -4.82 -13.43
C ASN A 197 1.05 -5.23 -12.95
N TYR A 198 1.17 -6.19 -12.05
CA TYR A 198 2.46 -6.63 -11.53
C TYR A 198 3.29 -7.36 -12.59
N ARG A 199 2.65 -8.09 -13.50
CA ARG A 199 3.33 -8.66 -14.66
C ARG A 199 3.91 -7.55 -15.55
N LYS A 200 3.13 -6.49 -15.81
CA LYS A 200 3.60 -5.33 -16.59
C LYS A 200 4.73 -4.56 -15.90
N PHE A 201 4.73 -4.47 -14.57
CA PHE A 201 5.83 -3.93 -13.79
C PHE A 201 7.08 -4.83 -13.77
N GLY A 202 6.98 -6.05 -14.30
CA GLY A 202 8.11 -6.97 -14.42
C GLY A 202 8.34 -7.86 -13.21
N PHE A 203 7.42 -7.94 -12.24
CA PHE A 203 7.52 -8.94 -11.18
C PHE A 203 7.54 -10.35 -11.78
N SER A 204 8.50 -11.16 -11.39
CA SER A 204 8.65 -12.53 -11.89
C SER A 204 7.48 -13.42 -11.50
N TYR A 205 6.91 -13.19 -10.32
CA TYR A 205 5.74 -13.88 -9.81
C TYR A 205 4.99 -13.02 -8.79
N LEU A 206 3.66 -13.18 -8.76
CA LEU A 206 2.79 -12.66 -7.73
C LEU A 206 2.13 -13.84 -7.01
N TYR A 207 2.57 -14.11 -5.78
CA TYR A 207 1.99 -15.12 -4.92
C TYR A 207 0.75 -14.58 -4.22
N THR A 208 -0.38 -15.23 -4.43
CA THR A 208 -1.68 -14.88 -3.86
C THR A 208 -2.39 -16.14 -3.34
N LEU A 209 -3.62 -16.00 -2.83
CA LEU A 209 -4.44 -17.14 -2.42
C LEU A 209 -4.90 -18.00 -3.62
N ASP A 210 -5.04 -17.40 -4.80
CA ASP A 210 -5.57 -18.01 -6.02
C ASP A 210 -4.61 -17.98 -7.22
N SER A 211 -3.33 -17.68 -6.98
CA SER A 211 -2.28 -17.81 -8.00
C SER A 211 -2.03 -19.29 -8.36
N LYS A 212 -1.44 -19.53 -9.53
CA LYS A 212 -1.13 -20.90 -10.00
C LYS A 212 -0.32 -21.69 -8.96
N ILE A 213 0.69 -21.05 -8.35
CA ILE A 213 1.35 -21.53 -7.15
C ILE A 213 0.83 -20.69 -5.99
N PRO A 214 -0.13 -21.18 -5.21
CA PRO A 214 -0.76 -20.39 -4.16
C PRO A 214 0.14 -20.25 -2.94
N LEU A 215 -0.16 -19.25 -2.10
CA LEU A 215 0.47 -19.09 -0.80
C LEU A 215 0.19 -20.30 0.08
N LYS A 216 1.18 -20.71 0.88
CA LYS A 216 1.10 -21.80 1.85
C LYS A 216 0.69 -21.30 3.24
N HIS A 217 1.10 -20.09 3.59
CA HIS A 217 0.82 -19.47 4.88
C HIS A 217 -0.41 -18.57 4.76
N THR A 218 -1.55 -19.09 5.21
CA THR A 218 -2.87 -18.46 5.01
C THR A 218 -3.71 -18.39 6.28
N GLY A 219 -3.09 -18.62 7.46
CA GLY A 219 -3.77 -18.58 8.75
C GLY A 219 -4.33 -17.19 9.08
N CYS A 220 -5.43 -17.18 9.81
CA CYS A 220 -6.11 -15.98 10.28
C CYS A 220 -6.04 -15.92 11.81
N ILE A 221 -6.16 -14.73 12.39
CA ILE A 221 -6.24 -14.58 13.85
C ILE A 221 -7.70 -14.76 14.27
N ASP A 222 -7.95 -15.72 15.19
CA ASP A 222 -9.26 -15.98 15.75
C ASP A 222 -10.38 -16.03 14.68
N ARG A 223 -11.33 -15.13 14.69
CA ARG A 223 -12.42 -15.04 13.71
C ARG A 223 -12.20 -14.05 12.57
N SER A 224 -11.00 -13.45 12.48
CA SER A 224 -10.70 -12.56 11.37
C SER A 224 -10.78 -13.30 10.04
N PRO A 225 -11.41 -12.72 8.99
CA PRO A 225 -11.49 -13.34 7.67
C PRO A 225 -10.22 -13.18 6.84
N TYR A 226 -9.26 -12.40 7.32
CA TYR A 226 -8.06 -12.06 6.57
C TYR A 226 -6.83 -12.80 7.07
N VAL A 227 -5.93 -13.11 6.14
CA VAL A 227 -4.62 -13.69 6.45
C VAL A 227 -3.85 -12.75 7.37
N SER A 228 -3.28 -13.29 8.45
CA SER A 228 -2.53 -12.51 9.43
C SER A 228 -1.22 -11.95 8.83
N ASP A 229 -0.73 -10.87 9.41
CA ASP A 229 0.56 -10.29 9.06
C ASP A 229 1.70 -11.28 9.34
N SER A 230 1.61 -12.05 10.42
CA SER A 230 2.57 -13.12 10.73
C SER A 230 2.69 -14.13 9.59
N GLU A 231 1.58 -14.58 9.04
CA GLU A 231 1.56 -15.52 7.89
C GLU A 231 2.07 -14.85 6.60
N ALA A 232 1.71 -13.60 6.37
CA ALA A 232 2.23 -12.82 5.24
C ALA A 232 3.75 -12.65 5.35
N TYR A 233 4.27 -12.34 6.52
CA TYR A 233 5.71 -12.23 6.78
C TYR A 233 6.42 -13.57 6.63
N GLN A 234 5.80 -14.67 7.04
CA GLN A 234 6.37 -16.01 6.84
C GLN A 234 6.56 -16.33 5.35
N SER A 235 5.63 -15.90 4.50
CA SER A 235 5.77 -16.04 3.04
C SER A 235 6.97 -15.27 2.49
N ILE A 236 7.26 -14.08 3.03
CA ILE A 236 8.47 -13.33 2.68
C ILE A 236 9.74 -14.04 3.18
N LEU A 237 9.72 -14.55 4.41
CA LEU A 237 10.85 -15.32 4.96
C LEU A 237 11.16 -16.56 4.13
N ASP A 238 10.16 -17.27 3.64
CA ASP A 238 10.34 -18.41 2.75
C ASP A 238 11.02 -18.00 1.42
N LEU A 239 10.66 -16.85 0.86
CA LEU A 239 11.33 -16.33 -0.34
C LEU A 239 12.79 -15.97 -0.07
N LEU A 240 13.09 -15.39 1.07
CA LEU A 240 14.47 -15.08 1.49
C LEU A 240 15.30 -16.35 1.68
N ASP A 241 14.73 -17.38 2.29
CA ASP A 241 15.41 -18.67 2.50
C ASP A 241 15.79 -19.35 1.18
N ARG A 242 14.95 -19.26 0.16
CA ARG A 242 15.26 -19.79 -1.19
C ARG A 242 16.47 -19.09 -1.83
N GLN A 243 16.77 -17.87 -1.42
CA GLN A 243 17.81 -17.01 -1.98
C GLN A 243 19.04 -16.87 -1.08
N GLN A 244 19.07 -17.58 0.06
CA GLN A 244 20.13 -17.39 1.06
C GLN A 244 21.55 -17.63 0.52
N ASP A 245 21.72 -18.55 -0.43
CA ASP A 245 23.01 -18.87 -1.06
C ASP A 245 23.33 -18.01 -2.29
N SER A 246 22.38 -17.18 -2.73
CA SER A 246 22.58 -16.28 -3.85
C SER A 246 23.34 -15.01 -3.41
N LYS A 247 24.28 -14.57 -4.26
CA LYS A 247 24.95 -13.26 -4.10
C LYS A 247 24.09 -12.11 -4.60
N SER A 248 22.97 -12.39 -5.25
CA SER A 248 22.05 -11.40 -5.79
C SER A 248 21.16 -10.83 -4.70
N SER A 249 20.92 -9.53 -4.75
CA SER A 249 19.88 -8.89 -3.96
C SER A 249 18.54 -8.92 -4.71
N GLN A 250 17.46 -8.78 -3.99
CA GLN A 250 16.10 -8.84 -4.52
C GLN A 250 15.27 -7.63 -4.12
N PHE A 251 14.23 -7.37 -4.90
CA PHE A 251 13.12 -6.52 -4.50
C PHE A 251 11.90 -7.38 -4.23
N LEU A 252 11.39 -7.33 -2.99
CA LEU A 252 10.21 -8.06 -2.56
C LEU A 252 9.10 -7.07 -2.20
N GLN A 253 7.96 -7.20 -2.87
CA GLN A 253 6.76 -6.41 -2.59
C GLN A 253 5.79 -7.23 -1.76
N LEU A 254 5.34 -6.69 -0.63
CA LEU A 254 4.28 -7.27 0.19
C LEU A 254 3.14 -6.28 0.35
N VAL A 255 1.93 -6.71 0.05
CA VAL A 255 0.68 -6.01 0.37
C VAL A 255 -0.11 -6.90 1.33
N THR A 256 -0.24 -6.48 2.59
CA THR A 256 -0.93 -7.25 3.63
C THR A 256 -2.46 -7.10 3.58
N MET A 257 -3.19 -7.87 4.36
CA MET A 257 -4.65 -7.84 4.41
C MET A 257 -5.24 -7.78 5.82
N GLN A 258 -4.48 -8.05 6.87
CA GLN A 258 -4.99 -8.28 8.22
C GLN A 258 -5.97 -7.20 8.71
N ASN A 259 -5.69 -5.94 8.45
CA ASN A 259 -6.45 -4.80 8.97
C ASN A 259 -7.48 -4.23 7.98
N HIS A 260 -7.77 -4.96 6.90
CA HIS A 260 -8.78 -4.54 5.94
C HIS A 260 -10.18 -4.56 6.55
N MET A 261 -11.03 -3.62 6.16
CA MET A 261 -12.44 -3.62 6.56
C MET A 261 -13.20 -4.86 6.06
N PRO A 262 -14.34 -5.20 6.64
CA PRO A 262 -15.03 -4.60 7.76
C PRO A 262 -14.41 -4.97 9.11
N TYR A 263 -14.82 -4.27 10.16
CA TYR A 263 -14.40 -4.54 11.54
C TYR A 263 -15.59 -5.11 12.33
N ALA A 264 -15.41 -6.33 12.85
CA ALA A 264 -16.39 -7.03 13.65
C ALA A 264 -15.73 -7.59 14.92
N ASP A 265 -16.40 -8.43 15.66
CA ASP A 265 -15.84 -9.07 16.87
C ASP A 265 -14.91 -10.22 16.49
N TYR A 266 -13.75 -9.88 15.96
CA TYR A 266 -12.79 -10.87 15.44
C TYR A 266 -11.88 -11.48 16.50
N TYR A 267 -11.51 -10.71 17.54
CA TYR A 267 -10.41 -11.07 18.44
C TYR A 267 -10.91 -11.50 19.80
N ASP A 268 -10.43 -12.65 20.29
CA ASP A 268 -10.92 -13.28 21.52
C ASP A 268 -10.62 -12.45 22.79
N ASN A 269 -9.47 -11.81 22.85
CA ASN A 269 -9.03 -11.04 24.01
C ASN A 269 -8.65 -9.63 23.56
N ASN A 270 -9.65 -8.75 23.44
CA ASN A 270 -9.43 -7.38 23.01
C ASN A 270 -9.36 -6.44 24.23
N GLU A 271 -8.12 -6.23 24.74
CA GLU A 271 -7.86 -5.30 25.84
C GLU A 271 -8.19 -3.85 25.49
N PHE A 272 -8.21 -3.48 24.22
CA PHE A 272 -8.54 -2.12 23.79
C PHE A 272 -10.02 -1.78 23.99
N SER A 273 -10.88 -2.78 24.13
CA SER A 273 -12.26 -2.58 24.56
C SER A 273 -12.36 -2.01 25.98
N ASP A 274 -11.40 -2.38 26.85
CA ASP A 274 -11.38 -1.97 28.25
C ASP A 274 -10.63 -0.66 28.48
N VAL A 275 -9.62 -0.37 27.64
CA VAL A 275 -8.73 0.78 27.81
C VAL A 275 -9.01 1.94 26.85
N ASN A 276 -10.07 1.85 26.06
CA ASN A 276 -10.53 2.97 25.24
C ASN A 276 -11.22 4.00 26.14
N ILE A 277 -10.52 5.11 26.37
CA ILE A 277 -10.98 6.22 27.21
C ILE A 277 -11.47 7.41 26.38
N SER A 278 -11.73 7.19 25.09
CA SER A 278 -12.31 8.21 24.20
C SER A 278 -13.69 8.64 24.72
N GLU A 279 -13.96 9.94 24.62
CA GLU A 279 -15.25 10.53 25.00
C GLU A 279 -16.07 10.82 23.75
N ASP A 280 -17.40 10.95 23.91
CA ASP A 280 -18.34 11.41 22.89
C ASP A 280 -18.38 10.60 21.58
N LEU A 281 -18.05 9.30 21.65
CA LEU A 281 -18.21 8.36 20.55
C LEU A 281 -19.51 7.57 20.66
N SER A 282 -20.16 7.29 19.52
CA SER A 282 -21.26 6.33 19.49
C SER A 282 -20.75 4.91 19.80
N ASP A 283 -21.64 4.02 20.23
CA ASP A 283 -21.28 2.62 20.51
C ASP A 283 -20.73 1.91 19.27
N GLY A 284 -21.32 2.14 18.11
CA GLY A 284 -20.87 1.57 16.84
C GLY A 284 -19.49 2.06 16.40
N GLU A 285 -19.22 3.36 16.53
CA GLU A 285 -17.90 3.95 16.26
C GLU A 285 -16.85 3.37 17.21
N ARG A 286 -17.13 3.34 18.51
CA ARG A 286 -16.25 2.76 19.55
C ARG A 286 -15.95 1.29 19.27
N TRP A 287 -16.95 0.52 18.90
CA TRP A 287 -16.82 -0.90 18.54
C TRP A 287 -15.83 -1.11 17.38
N ASN A 288 -16.00 -0.37 16.29
CA ASN A 288 -15.10 -0.45 15.13
C ASN A 288 -13.68 -0.05 15.50
N ILE A 289 -13.52 1.03 16.27
CA ILE A 289 -12.21 1.52 16.71
C ILE A 289 -11.51 0.49 17.59
N ASN A 290 -12.22 -0.15 18.51
CA ASN A 290 -11.64 -1.16 19.40
C ASN A 290 -11.11 -2.37 18.62
N THR A 291 -11.89 -2.89 17.68
CA THR A 291 -11.48 -4.02 16.85
C THR A 291 -10.29 -3.66 15.96
N TYR A 292 -10.38 -2.53 15.26
CA TYR A 292 -9.29 -2.05 14.42
C TYR A 292 -7.99 -1.86 15.22
N THR A 293 -8.09 -1.25 16.39
CA THR A 293 -6.93 -0.98 17.25
C THR A 293 -6.28 -2.28 17.74
N LYS A 294 -7.06 -3.31 18.08
CA LYS A 294 -6.50 -4.63 18.39
C LYS A 294 -5.76 -5.25 17.20
N GLY A 295 -6.33 -5.13 16.00
CA GLY A 295 -5.65 -5.57 14.76
C GLY A 295 -4.33 -4.85 14.55
N ILE A 296 -4.27 -3.54 14.76
CA ILE A 296 -3.04 -2.73 14.71
C ILE A 296 -2.04 -3.17 15.77
N ASN A 297 -2.49 -3.52 16.96
CA ASN A 297 -1.61 -4.06 18.01
C ASN A 297 -1.01 -5.40 17.61
N TRP A 298 -1.76 -6.29 16.98
CA TRP A 298 -1.21 -7.50 16.38
C TRP A 298 -0.15 -7.19 15.31
N THR A 299 -0.43 -6.24 14.42
CA THR A 299 0.55 -5.78 13.42
C THR A 299 1.83 -5.29 14.07
N ASP A 300 1.72 -4.54 15.16
CA ASP A 300 2.86 -4.02 15.92
C ASP A 300 3.79 -5.15 16.42
N GLN A 301 3.21 -6.16 17.05
CA GLN A 301 3.95 -7.31 17.58
C GLN A 301 4.55 -8.15 16.45
N GLU A 302 3.77 -8.47 15.45
CA GLU A 302 4.18 -9.32 14.33
C GLU A 302 5.26 -8.66 13.47
N THR A 303 5.19 -7.33 13.28
CA THR A 303 6.21 -6.57 12.57
C THR A 303 7.53 -6.52 13.34
N ALA A 304 7.47 -6.30 14.65
CA ALA A 304 8.67 -6.34 15.49
C ALA A 304 9.35 -7.72 15.44
N ASP A 305 8.58 -8.79 15.54
CA ASP A 305 9.08 -10.17 15.44
C ASP A 305 9.72 -10.45 14.07
N PHE A 306 9.08 -9.98 13.00
CA PHE A 306 9.61 -10.09 11.64
C PHE A 306 10.96 -9.38 11.49
N LEU A 307 11.06 -8.12 11.93
CA LEU A 307 12.31 -7.37 11.87
C LEU A 307 13.41 -8.02 12.71
N ASN A 308 13.08 -8.58 13.87
CA ASN A 308 14.06 -9.34 14.68
C ASN A 308 14.58 -10.57 13.95
N GLN A 309 13.74 -11.28 13.20
CA GLN A 309 14.17 -12.41 12.39
C GLN A 309 15.07 -11.96 11.23
N LEU A 310 14.74 -10.86 10.57
CA LEU A 310 15.58 -10.30 9.51
C LEU A 310 16.95 -9.84 10.04
N ASP A 311 17.01 -9.36 11.28
CA ASP A 311 18.26 -8.90 11.91
C ASP A 311 19.26 -10.04 12.16
N GLN A 312 18.80 -11.28 12.17
CA GLN A 312 19.65 -12.48 12.28
C GLN A 312 20.21 -12.95 10.94
N MET A 313 19.83 -12.36 9.82
CA MET A 313 20.28 -12.75 8.49
C MET A 313 21.59 -12.02 8.12
N ASP A 314 22.49 -12.73 7.43
CA ASP A 314 23.80 -12.19 7.03
C ASP A 314 23.71 -11.24 5.81
N LYS A 315 22.65 -11.34 5.02
CA LYS A 315 22.45 -10.48 3.85
C LYS A 315 22.01 -9.08 4.26
N PRO A 316 22.48 -8.03 3.59
CA PRO A 316 21.96 -6.68 3.78
C PRO A 316 20.48 -6.60 3.36
N ILE A 317 19.62 -6.25 4.28
CA ILE A 317 18.17 -6.13 4.08
C ILE A 317 17.70 -4.74 4.50
N THR A 318 16.97 -4.08 3.63
CA THR A 318 16.25 -2.84 3.93
C THR A 318 14.76 -3.08 3.84
N VAL A 319 14.04 -2.69 4.87
CA VAL A 319 12.57 -2.74 4.91
C VAL A 319 12.01 -1.33 4.80
N ILE A 320 11.13 -1.14 3.83
CA ILE A 320 10.31 0.07 3.70
C ILE A 320 8.89 -0.33 4.10
N PHE A 321 8.44 0.18 5.23
CA PHE A 321 7.12 -0.12 5.79
C PHE A 321 6.27 1.15 5.80
N TYR A 322 5.06 1.08 5.25
CA TYR A 322 4.13 2.21 5.25
C TYR A 322 2.68 1.76 5.32
N GLY A 323 1.84 2.60 5.95
CA GLY A 323 0.39 2.48 5.88
C GLY A 323 -0.15 3.19 4.65
N ASP A 324 -1.20 2.65 4.04
CA ASP A 324 -1.80 3.21 2.83
C ASP A 324 -2.85 4.28 3.12
N HIS A 325 -3.73 4.07 4.07
CA HIS A 325 -4.76 5.01 4.51
C HIS A 325 -5.27 4.65 5.91
N LEU A 326 -6.00 5.56 6.56
CA LEU A 326 -6.75 5.25 7.76
C LEU A 326 -8.04 4.48 7.41
N PRO A 327 -8.58 3.68 8.35
CA PRO A 327 -9.90 3.09 8.18
C PRO A 327 -10.99 4.17 8.23
N GLY A 328 -12.05 4.01 7.47
CA GLY A 328 -13.20 4.93 7.45
C GLY A 328 -14.14 4.75 8.65
N ILE A 329 -13.62 4.77 9.87
CA ILE A 329 -14.35 4.46 11.11
C ILE A 329 -14.38 5.62 12.12
N TYR A 330 -13.73 6.72 11.81
CA TYR A 330 -13.60 7.89 12.71
C TYR A 330 -14.64 8.96 12.39
N ASP A 331 -15.92 8.60 12.45
CA ASP A 331 -17.03 9.45 12.01
C ASP A 331 -17.09 10.78 12.77
N THR A 332 -16.87 10.76 14.08
CA THR A 332 -16.86 11.98 14.90
C THR A 332 -15.72 12.93 14.50
N ALA A 333 -14.52 12.41 14.33
CA ALA A 333 -13.38 13.22 13.90
C ALA A 333 -13.57 13.74 12.47
N ASP A 334 -14.14 12.94 11.57
CA ASP A 334 -14.36 13.27 10.15
C ASP A 334 -15.40 14.38 9.96
N MET A 335 -16.31 14.58 10.92
CA MET A 335 -17.26 15.71 10.89
C MET A 335 -16.58 17.07 10.98
N ASN A 336 -15.38 17.16 11.55
CA ASN A 336 -14.63 18.40 11.66
C ASN A 336 -13.66 18.53 10.47
N LYS A 337 -13.89 19.50 9.60
CA LYS A 337 -13.04 19.76 8.42
C LYS A 337 -11.59 20.08 8.76
N ASN A 338 -11.30 20.57 9.96
CA ASN A 338 -9.94 20.82 10.43
C ASN A 338 -9.13 19.53 10.62
N ASN A 339 -9.79 18.39 10.72
CA ASN A 339 -9.16 17.07 10.86
C ASN A 339 -8.82 16.40 9.52
N LYS A 340 -9.12 17.02 8.38
CA LYS A 340 -8.90 16.43 7.06
C LYS A 340 -7.44 15.97 6.86
N THR A 341 -6.49 16.79 7.22
CA THR A 341 -5.07 16.45 7.05
C THR A 341 -4.67 15.26 7.91
N VAL A 342 -4.97 15.28 9.20
CA VAL A 342 -4.60 14.18 10.13
C VAL A 342 -5.26 12.85 9.75
N LEU A 343 -6.48 12.87 9.22
CA LEU A 343 -7.17 11.67 8.73
C LEU A 343 -6.62 11.12 7.41
N HIS A 344 -5.72 11.84 6.75
CA HIS A 344 -5.00 11.42 5.55
C HIS A 344 -3.51 11.20 5.78
N GLU A 345 -3.06 11.17 7.03
CA GLU A 345 -1.66 10.93 7.38
C GLU A 345 -1.45 9.50 7.86
N THR A 346 -0.48 8.83 7.26
CA THR A 346 -0.05 7.49 7.66
C THR A 346 1.41 7.47 8.05
N ASP A 347 1.81 6.44 8.77
CA ASP A 347 3.17 6.26 9.24
C ASP A 347 4.01 5.49 8.23
N TYR A 348 5.29 5.87 8.12
CA TYR A 348 6.29 5.07 7.43
C TYR A 348 7.57 4.96 8.24
N LEU A 349 8.33 3.92 7.98
CA LEU A 349 9.68 3.73 8.47
C LEU A 349 10.56 3.02 7.44
N ILE A 350 11.86 3.27 7.50
CA ILE A 350 12.88 2.59 6.71
C ILE A 350 13.87 1.99 7.69
N TRP A 351 13.92 0.66 7.73
CA TRP A 351 14.73 -0.11 8.64
C TRP A 351 15.78 -0.94 7.87
N THR A 352 16.96 -1.09 8.43
CA THR A 352 18.02 -1.94 7.90
C THR A 352 18.51 -2.88 8.99
N ASN A 353 18.86 -4.14 8.61
CA ASN A 353 19.52 -5.03 9.55
C ASN A 353 20.97 -4.59 9.83
N SER A 354 21.48 -5.05 10.94
CA SER A 354 22.84 -4.73 11.42
C SER A 354 23.92 -5.60 10.79
#